data_20d11c42a45bcd0aaee297162788c181
#
_entry.id   20d11c42a45bcd0aaee297162788c181
#
_cell.length_a   1.000
_cell.length_b   1.000
_cell.length_c   1.000
_cell.angle_alpha   90.00
_cell.angle_beta   90.00
_cell.angle_gamma   90.00
#
_symmetry.space_group_name_H-M   'P 1'
#
loop_
_entity.id
_entity.type
_entity.pdbx_description
1 polymer ?
#
loop_
_entity_poly.entity_id
_entity_poly.type
_entity_poly.pdbx_seq_one_letter_code
_entity_poly.pdbx_strand_id
1 'polypeptide(L)'
;MRRLDAYESALSVLSRAEDQDLDNEFIQGGVIDKFSLQFELGWKLLKDLLRYEGVARAATGTPRDILQAAYRYFAFFDERVWLRMLADRNTTLHVYDANEARRLVSVVVSEYVPAFKDLDQAIRDKYGSVLEDIA
;
A
#
# COMPACT_ATOMS: atom_id res chain seq x y z
N MET A 1 -2.68 -2.05 17.10
CA MET A 1 -2.81 -0.90 16.19
C MET A 1 -3.89 -1.17 15.15
N ARG A 2 -4.96 -0.40 15.19
CA ARG A 2 -6.12 -0.63 14.32
C ARG A 2 -5.80 -0.47 12.83
N ARG A 3 -4.96 0.52 12.50
CA ARG A 3 -4.60 0.77 11.10
C ARG A 3 -3.83 -0.40 10.51
N LEU A 4 -2.92 -0.98 11.28
CA LEU A 4 -2.18 -2.15 10.84
C LEU A 4 -3.10 -3.35 10.67
N ASP A 5 -4.04 -3.56 11.59
CA ASP A 5 -5.00 -4.67 11.50
C ASP A 5 -5.84 -4.55 10.22
N ALA A 6 -6.32 -3.35 9.90
CA ALA A 6 -7.07 -3.10 8.68
C ALA A 6 -6.19 -3.33 7.43
N TYR A 7 -4.95 -2.87 7.47
CA TYR A 7 -3.99 -3.07 6.39
C TYR A 7 -3.74 -4.56 6.14
N GLU A 8 -3.52 -5.33 7.20
CA GLU A 8 -3.27 -6.77 7.10
C GLU A 8 -4.49 -7.54 6.62
N SER A 9 -5.69 -7.16 7.08
CA SER A 9 -6.93 -7.79 6.62
C SER A 9 -7.16 -7.57 5.12
N ALA A 10 -6.98 -6.34 4.66
CA ALA A 10 -7.11 -6.02 3.24
C ALA A 10 -6.07 -6.77 2.41
N LEU A 11 -4.82 -6.86 2.91
CA LEU A 11 -3.73 -7.54 2.22
C LEU A 11 -3.99 -9.04 2.09
N SER A 12 -4.59 -9.67 3.08
CA SER A 12 -4.93 -11.09 3.02
C SER A 12 -5.88 -11.39 1.86
N VAL A 13 -6.79 -10.46 1.55
CA VAL A 13 -7.70 -10.59 0.41
C VAL A 13 -6.98 -10.31 -0.90
N LEU A 14 -6.26 -9.19 -0.98
CA LEU A 14 -5.56 -8.79 -2.20
C LEU A 14 -4.52 -9.83 -2.62
N SER A 15 -3.83 -10.46 -1.67
CA SER A 15 -2.81 -11.47 -1.96
C SER A 15 -3.36 -12.71 -2.67
N ARG A 16 -4.68 -12.93 -2.60
CA ARG A 16 -5.34 -14.04 -3.32
C ARG A 16 -5.61 -13.74 -4.79
N ALA A 17 -5.28 -12.52 -5.25
CA ALA A 17 -5.49 -12.13 -6.65
C ALA A 17 -4.72 -13.06 -7.61
N GLU A 18 -3.55 -13.54 -7.23
CA GLU A 18 -2.74 -14.45 -8.05
C GLU A 18 -3.45 -15.77 -8.39
N ASP A 19 -4.42 -16.17 -7.55
CA ASP A 19 -5.18 -17.42 -7.72
C ASP A 19 -6.46 -17.23 -8.53
N GLN A 20 -6.76 -16.00 -8.97
CA GLN A 20 -7.98 -15.67 -9.69
C GLN A 20 -7.76 -15.71 -11.20
N ASP A 21 -8.87 -15.75 -11.94
CA ASP A 21 -8.83 -15.62 -13.40
C ASP A 21 -8.60 -14.15 -13.78
N LEU A 22 -7.35 -13.79 -13.98
CA LEU A 22 -6.95 -12.40 -14.24
C LEU A 22 -7.32 -11.92 -15.66
N ASP A 23 -7.82 -12.80 -16.52
CA ASP A 23 -8.35 -12.42 -17.83
C ASP A 23 -9.82 -11.97 -17.75
N ASN A 24 -10.48 -12.22 -16.64
CA ASN A 24 -11.87 -11.81 -16.42
C ASN A 24 -11.91 -10.32 -16.02
N GLU A 25 -12.65 -9.51 -16.77
CA GLU A 25 -12.67 -8.07 -16.52
C GLU A 25 -13.31 -7.67 -15.19
N PHE A 26 -14.25 -8.46 -14.67
CA PHE A 26 -14.80 -8.22 -13.33
C PHE A 26 -13.76 -8.48 -12.24
N ILE A 27 -12.97 -9.52 -12.40
CA ILE A 27 -11.85 -9.83 -11.51
C ILE A 27 -10.81 -8.71 -11.58
N GLN A 28 -10.46 -8.24 -12.79
CA GLN A 28 -9.52 -7.13 -12.98
C GLN A 28 -9.98 -5.89 -12.23
N GLY A 29 -11.25 -5.50 -12.38
CA GLY A 29 -11.82 -4.36 -11.68
C GLY A 29 -11.74 -4.53 -10.17
N GLY A 30 -12.06 -5.71 -9.67
CA GLY A 30 -11.96 -6.02 -8.25
C GLY A 30 -10.54 -5.92 -7.71
N VAL A 31 -9.55 -6.42 -8.45
CA VAL A 31 -8.13 -6.33 -8.07
C VAL A 31 -7.69 -4.87 -8.03
N ILE A 32 -8.05 -4.06 -9.02
CA ILE A 32 -7.69 -2.63 -9.06
C ILE A 32 -8.30 -1.89 -7.87
N ASP A 33 -9.56 -2.14 -7.54
CA ASP A 33 -10.22 -1.52 -6.38
C ASP A 33 -9.52 -1.90 -5.08
N LYS A 34 -9.16 -3.17 -4.93
CA LYS A 34 -8.46 -3.66 -3.73
C LYS A 34 -7.05 -3.13 -3.64
N PHE A 35 -6.37 -2.95 -4.76
CA PHE A 35 -5.07 -2.27 -4.79
C PHE A 35 -5.20 -0.84 -4.29
N SER A 36 -6.19 -0.08 -4.78
CA SER A 36 -6.41 1.31 -4.36
C SER A 36 -6.67 1.41 -2.86
N LEU A 37 -7.49 0.50 -2.32
CA LEU A 37 -7.74 0.44 -0.88
C LEU A 37 -6.46 0.12 -0.11
N GLN A 38 -5.69 -0.87 -0.57
CA GLN A 38 -4.45 -1.28 0.10
C GLN A 38 -3.44 -0.14 0.14
N PHE A 39 -3.30 0.57 -0.96
CA PHE A 39 -2.41 1.74 -1.02
C PHE A 39 -2.87 2.81 -0.02
N GLU A 40 -4.16 3.11 0.02
CA GLU A 40 -4.73 4.11 0.93
C GLU A 40 -4.44 3.75 2.38
N LEU A 41 -4.68 2.50 2.76
CA LEU A 41 -4.39 2.02 4.11
C LEU A 41 -2.89 2.08 4.40
N GLY A 42 -2.06 1.78 3.41
CA GLY A 42 -0.60 1.76 3.57
C GLY A 42 0.00 3.13 3.85
N TRP A 43 -0.34 4.14 3.04
CA TRP A 43 0.25 5.46 3.27
C TRP A 43 -0.28 6.10 4.57
N LYS A 44 -1.53 5.81 4.94
CA LYS A 44 -2.08 6.28 6.22
C LYS A 44 -1.42 5.57 7.41
N LEU A 45 -1.11 4.28 7.24
CA LEU A 45 -0.35 3.53 8.25
C LEU A 45 1.03 4.16 8.46
N LEU A 46 1.73 4.48 7.38
CA LEU A 46 3.02 5.17 7.45
C LEU A 46 2.89 6.54 8.14
N LYS A 47 1.84 7.27 7.83
CA LYS A 47 1.55 8.55 8.48
C LYS A 47 1.40 8.40 9.99
N ASP A 48 0.61 7.41 10.42
CA ASP A 48 0.40 7.16 11.85
C ASP A 48 1.73 6.79 12.55
N LEU A 49 2.55 5.96 11.92
CA LEU A 49 3.84 5.57 12.49
C LEU A 49 4.82 6.75 12.55
N LEU A 50 4.87 7.57 11.51
CA LEU A 50 5.71 8.77 11.51
C LEU A 50 5.27 9.77 12.59
N ARG A 51 3.97 9.90 12.81
CA ARG A 51 3.45 10.74 13.90
C ARG A 51 3.84 10.19 15.27
N TYR A 52 3.75 8.88 15.45
CA TYR A 52 4.20 8.22 16.67
C TYR A 52 5.69 8.51 16.94
N GLU A 53 6.50 8.52 15.87
CA GLU A 53 7.93 8.80 15.94
C GLU A 53 8.25 10.30 16.07
N GLY A 54 7.23 11.16 16.05
CA GLY A 54 7.43 12.61 16.22
C GLY A 54 7.91 13.33 14.97
N VAL A 55 7.69 12.76 13.78
CA VAL A 55 8.06 13.39 12.51
C VAL A 55 7.04 14.47 12.16
N ALA A 56 7.45 15.73 12.19
CA ALA A 56 6.56 16.89 12.07
C ALA A 56 5.77 16.91 10.75
N ARG A 57 6.37 16.51 9.63
CA ARG A 57 5.71 16.51 8.30
C ARG A 57 4.52 15.57 8.24
N ALA A 58 4.45 14.57 9.10
CA ALA A 58 3.37 13.61 9.12
C ALA A 58 2.03 14.21 9.59
N ALA A 59 2.04 15.39 10.20
CA ALA A 59 0.82 15.99 10.72
C ALA A 59 -0.12 16.47 9.60
N THR A 60 0.43 16.98 8.48
CA THR A 60 -0.33 17.65 7.42
C THR A 60 0.06 17.20 6.01
N GLY A 61 0.85 16.16 5.88
CA GLY A 61 1.40 15.75 4.60
C GLY A 61 0.37 15.12 3.66
N THR A 62 0.55 15.37 2.34
CA THR A 62 -0.13 14.63 1.28
C THR A 62 0.46 13.22 1.20
N PRO A 63 -0.19 12.27 0.47
CA PRO A 63 0.40 10.95 0.27
C PRO A 63 1.85 11.00 -0.20
N ARG A 64 2.16 11.85 -1.17
CA ARG A 64 3.55 12.00 -1.66
C ARG A 64 4.49 12.46 -0.55
N ASP A 65 4.09 13.46 0.24
CA ASP A 65 4.90 13.97 1.35
C ASP A 65 5.17 12.88 2.38
N ILE A 66 4.16 12.07 2.69
CA ILE A 66 4.29 10.97 3.64
C ILE A 66 5.26 9.90 3.11
N LEU A 67 5.15 9.54 1.83
CA LEU A 67 6.06 8.55 1.24
C LEU A 67 7.51 9.04 1.26
N GLN A 68 7.73 10.33 0.96
CA GLN A 68 9.06 10.93 1.02
C GLN A 68 9.61 10.97 2.44
N ALA A 69 8.78 11.31 3.42
CA ALA A 69 9.16 11.30 4.84
C ALA A 69 9.49 9.88 5.31
N ALA A 70 8.71 8.89 4.88
CA ALA A 70 8.94 7.48 5.21
C ALA A 70 10.29 7.02 4.67
N TYR A 71 10.65 7.39 3.46
CA TYR A 71 11.94 7.07 2.88
C TYR A 71 13.10 7.63 3.70
N ARG A 72 12.96 8.87 4.17
CA ARG A 72 14.00 9.53 4.96
C ARG A 72 14.14 8.95 6.35
N TYR A 73 13.04 8.53 6.94
CA TYR A 73 13.01 8.07 8.33
C TYR A 73 13.23 6.57 8.49
N PHE A 74 12.60 5.76 7.62
CA PHE A 74 12.65 4.30 7.70
C PHE A 74 13.63 3.72 6.68
N ALA A 75 14.72 3.12 7.16
CA ALA A 75 15.73 2.50 6.29
C ALA A 75 15.16 1.37 5.43
N PHE A 76 14.08 0.72 5.88
CA PHE A 76 13.46 -0.41 5.16
C PHE A 76 12.53 0.00 4.04
N PHE A 77 12.18 1.30 3.91
CA PHE A 77 11.14 1.73 2.99
C PHE A 77 11.64 1.93 1.56
N ASP A 78 10.99 1.26 0.61
CA ASP A 78 11.27 1.39 -0.83
C ASP A 78 10.39 2.48 -1.45
N GLU A 79 10.89 3.71 -1.49
CA GLU A 79 10.17 4.87 -2.03
C GLU A 79 9.79 4.67 -3.50
N ARG A 80 10.65 4.06 -4.31
CA ARG A 80 10.43 3.94 -5.76
C ARG A 80 9.15 3.17 -6.07
N VAL A 81 8.97 2.03 -5.43
CA VAL A 81 7.78 1.20 -5.63
C VAL A 81 6.52 1.95 -5.17
N TRP A 82 6.58 2.57 -4.00
CA TRP A 82 5.43 3.27 -3.44
C TRP A 82 5.04 4.52 -4.23
N LEU A 83 6.01 5.25 -4.80
CA LEU A 83 5.71 6.38 -5.70
C LEU A 83 5.09 5.90 -7.01
N ARG A 84 5.49 4.74 -7.52
CA ARG A 84 4.85 4.13 -8.68
C ARG A 84 3.41 3.71 -8.36
N MET A 85 3.18 3.16 -7.18
CA MET A 85 1.81 2.85 -6.71
C MET A 85 0.95 4.12 -6.67
N LEU A 86 1.50 5.22 -6.17
CA LEU A 86 0.79 6.50 -6.12
C LEU A 86 0.38 6.97 -7.51
N ALA A 87 1.30 6.90 -8.46
CA ALA A 87 1.03 7.28 -9.84
C ALA A 87 -0.06 6.39 -10.45
N ASP A 88 0.03 5.07 -10.27
CA ASP A 88 -0.95 4.13 -10.78
C ASP A 88 -2.32 4.32 -10.11
N ARG A 89 -2.35 4.54 -8.80
CA ARG A 89 -3.60 4.81 -8.07
C ARG A 89 -4.28 6.06 -8.61
N ASN A 90 -3.51 7.12 -8.88
CA ASN A 90 -4.07 8.37 -9.38
C ASN A 90 -4.65 8.24 -10.80
N THR A 91 -4.19 7.29 -11.59
CA THR A 91 -4.70 7.04 -12.94
C THR A 91 -5.85 6.03 -12.99
N THR A 92 -6.10 5.26 -11.92
CA THR A 92 -7.15 4.23 -11.94
C THR A 92 -8.55 4.79 -12.17
N LEU A 93 -8.80 6.04 -11.77
CA LEU A 93 -10.08 6.70 -11.99
C LEU A 93 -10.37 6.96 -13.48
N HIS A 94 -9.36 6.82 -14.32
CA HIS A 94 -9.42 7.11 -15.75
C HIS A 94 -9.05 5.90 -16.61
N VAL A 95 -8.94 4.71 -16.01
CA VAL A 95 -8.59 3.49 -16.74
C VAL A 95 -9.86 2.91 -17.37
N TYR A 96 -10.08 3.24 -18.65
CA TYR A 96 -11.14 2.65 -19.46
C TYR A 96 -10.60 1.68 -20.52
N ASP A 97 -9.27 1.57 -20.63
CA ASP A 97 -8.59 0.74 -21.59
C ASP A 97 -8.32 -0.64 -20.99
N ALA A 98 -8.79 -1.69 -21.66
CA ALA A 98 -8.60 -3.07 -21.24
C ALA A 98 -7.11 -3.46 -21.15
N ASN A 99 -6.26 -2.89 -22.01
CA ASN A 99 -4.82 -3.16 -21.98
C ASN A 99 -4.17 -2.55 -20.73
N GLU A 100 -4.56 -1.33 -20.35
CA GLU A 100 -4.08 -0.70 -19.14
C GLU A 100 -4.55 -1.43 -17.88
N ALA A 101 -5.79 -1.90 -17.86
CA ALA A 101 -6.30 -2.69 -16.75
C ALA A 101 -5.49 -3.98 -16.57
N ARG A 102 -5.20 -4.69 -17.66
CA ARG A 102 -4.37 -5.90 -17.60
C ARG A 102 -2.96 -5.60 -17.15
N ARG A 103 -2.35 -4.51 -17.64
CA ARG A 103 -1.02 -4.07 -17.23
C ARG A 103 -0.99 -3.82 -15.73
N LEU A 104 -1.95 -3.04 -15.23
CA LEU A 104 -2.00 -2.70 -13.81
C LEU A 104 -2.20 -3.94 -12.95
N VAL A 105 -3.13 -4.82 -13.31
CA VAL A 105 -3.36 -6.07 -12.57
C VAL A 105 -2.09 -6.91 -12.51
N SER A 106 -1.38 -7.03 -13.64
CA SER A 106 -0.11 -7.76 -13.68
C SER A 106 0.93 -7.17 -12.73
N VAL A 107 1.08 -5.85 -12.73
CA VAL A 107 2.02 -5.15 -11.84
C VAL A 107 1.59 -5.28 -10.38
N VAL A 108 0.30 -5.19 -10.09
CA VAL A 108 -0.22 -5.36 -8.73
C VAL A 108 0.18 -6.73 -8.20
N VAL A 109 -0.06 -7.78 -8.96
CA VAL A 109 0.23 -9.15 -8.51
C VAL A 109 1.73 -9.38 -8.40
N SER A 110 2.53 -8.95 -9.38
CA SER A 110 3.95 -9.29 -9.45
C SER A 110 4.86 -8.37 -8.64
N GLU A 111 4.48 -7.11 -8.43
CA GLU A 111 5.35 -6.13 -7.78
C GLU A 111 4.74 -5.47 -6.56
N TYR A 112 3.46 -5.09 -6.60
CA TYR A 112 2.86 -4.31 -5.53
C TYR A 112 2.44 -5.15 -4.33
N VAL A 113 1.85 -6.33 -4.56
CA VAL A 113 1.52 -7.24 -3.45
C VAL A 113 2.78 -7.64 -2.67
N PRO A 114 3.89 -8.03 -3.32
CA PRO A 114 5.15 -8.25 -2.58
C PRO A 114 5.60 -7.04 -1.78
N ALA A 115 5.50 -5.83 -2.33
CA ALA A 115 5.90 -4.61 -1.62
C ALA A 115 4.99 -4.35 -0.40
N PHE A 116 3.69 -4.58 -0.53
CA PHE A 116 2.77 -4.47 0.60
C PHE A 116 3.10 -5.46 1.71
N LYS A 117 3.47 -6.70 1.34
CA LYS A 117 3.89 -7.72 2.31
C LYS A 117 5.19 -7.35 2.99
N ASP A 118 6.14 -6.80 2.23
CA ASP A 118 7.43 -6.37 2.77
C ASP A 118 7.25 -5.26 3.81
N LEU A 119 6.36 -4.30 3.55
CA LEU A 119 6.06 -3.24 4.51
C LEU A 119 5.46 -3.82 5.79
N ASP A 120 4.49 -4.72 5.68
CA ASP A 120 3.88 -5.38 6.83
C ASP A 120 4.94 -6.05 7.70
N GLN A 121 5.80 -6.86 7.09
CA GLN A 121 6.85 -7.58 7.81
C GLN A 121 7.84 -6.62 8.46
N ALA A 122 8.26 -5.58 7.73
CA ALA A 122 9.21 -4.59 8.26
C ALA A 122 8.64 -3.84 9.47
N ILE A 123 7.36 -3.50 9.45
CA ILE A 123 6.70 -2.84 10.57
C ILE A 123 6.62 -3.79 11.77
N ARG A 124 6.24 -5.03 11.55
CA ARG A 124 6.21 -6.05 12.61
C ARG A 124 7.59 -6.25 13.24
N ASP A 125 8.62 -6.32 12.40
CA ASP A 125 10.00 -6.53 12.88
C ASP A 125 10.50 -5.32 13.68
N LYS A 126 10.18 -4.11 13.24
CA LYS A 126 10.65 -2.88 13.90
C LYS A 126 9.94 -2.62 15.21
N TYR A 127 8.62 -2.74 15.25
CA TYR A 127 7.82 -2.31 16.40
C TYR A 127 7.45 -3.43 17.35
N GLY A 128 7.28 -4.65 16.86
CA GLY A 128 6.97 -5.79 17.72
C GLY A 128 5.75 -5.53 18.62
N SER A 129 5.89 -5.80 19.90
CA SER A 129 4.82 -5.65 20.88
C SER A 129 4.41 -4.19 21.14
N VAL A 130 5.26 -3.22 20.76
CA VAL A 130 4.95 -1.78 20.89
C VAL A 130 3.73 -1.40 20.05
N LEU A 131 3.42 -2.18 19.00
CA LEU A 131 2.25 -1.93 18.15
C LEU A 131 0.94 -1.88 18.95
N GLU A 132 0.85 -2.62 20.05
CA GLU A 132 -0.35 -2.61 20.91
C GLU A 132 -0.55 -1.24 21.57
N ASP A 133 0.52 -0.48 21.76
CA ASP A 133 0.50 0.83 22.40
C ASP A 133 0.27 1.99 21.41
N ILE A 134 0.32 1.71 20.11
CA ILE A 134 0.10 2.72 19.07
C ILE A 134 -1.39 2.76 18.72
N ALA A 135 -1.98 3.94 18.83
CA ALA A 135 -3.42 4.16 18.66
C ALA A 135 -3.88 3.94 17.20
#